data_cccef04ff5abab4888baac397d9ca611
#
_entry.id   cccef04ff5abab4888baac397d9ca611
#
_cell.length_a   1.000
_cell.length_b   1.000
_cell.length_c   1.000
_cell.angle_alpha   90.00
_cell.angle_beta   90.00
_cell.angle_gamma   90.00
#
_symmetry.space_group_name_H-M   'P 1'
#
loop_
_entity.id
_entity.type
_entity.pdbx_description
1 polymer ?
#
loop_
_entity_poly.entity_id
_entity_poly.type
_entity_poly.pdbx_seq_one_letter_code
_entity_poly.pdbx_strand_id
1 'polypeptide(L)'
;MSQFFSIHPDTPQGRLINQAVEILRSGGVIAYPTDSAYALGCLLDNKSGAERIKQIRKLEDDHNFTLVCQDLSELSRYARVDNAAYRQIKHSTPGPYTFIFEASKEVPRRLMNPKRKTIGLRVPDNAIAVSYTHLRAHETD
;
A
#
# COMPACT_ATOMS: atom_id res chain seq x y z
N MET A 1 21.22 7.94 -0.49
CA MET A 1 21.00 9.30 0.07
C MET A 1 19.50 9.56 0.11
N SER A 2 19.03 10.03 1.27
CA SER A 2 17.61 10.30 1.44
C SER A 2 17.23 11.67 0.88
N GLN A 3 16.04 11.75 0.29
CA GLN A 3 15.47 12.99 -0.21
C GLN A 3 14.19 13.30 0.56
N PHE A 4 13.91 14.55 0.74
CA PHE A 4 12.70 15.03 1.41
C PHE A 4 11.91 15.91 0.45
N PHE A 5 10.61 15.58 0.27
CA PHE A 5 9.71 16.36 -0.58
C PHE A 5 8.64 17.02 0.29
N SER A 6 8.49 18.32 0.16
CA SER A 6 7.39 19.04 0.80
C SER A 6 6.22 19.09 -0.19
N ILE A 7 5.26 18.19 -0.02
CA ILE A 7 4.14 18.01 -0.94
C ILE A 7 2.88 18.64 -0.33
N HIS A 8 2.14 19.40 -1.13
CA HIS A 8 0.91 20.03 -0.66
C HIS A 8 -0.11 18.96 -0.26
N PRO A 9 -0.70 19.04 0.95
CA PRO A 9 -1.56 17.95 1.45
C PRO A 9 -2.88 17.79 0.70
N ASP A 10 -3.43 18.87 0.14
CA ASP A 10 -4.73 18.83 -0.55
C ASP A 10 -4.58 18.78 -2.07
N THR A 11 -3.56 19.44 -2.61
CA THR A 11 -3.29 19.49 -4.05
C THR A 11 -1.82 19.13 -4.29
N PRO A 12 -1.47 17.83 -4.24
CA PRO A 12 -0.09 17.40 -4.45
C PRO A 12 0.46 17.83 -5.79
N GLN A 13 1.68 18.36 -5.79
CA GLN A 13 2.35 18.77 -7.03
C GLN A 13 2.74 17.53 -7.83
N GLY A 14 2.25 17.46 -9.09
CA GLY A 14 2.52 16.32 -9.97
C GLY A 14 4.01 16.04 -10.15
N ARG A 15 4.83 17.09 -10.21
CA ARG A 15 6.28 16.96 -10.36
C ARG A 15 6.91 16.19 -9.19
N LEU A 16 6.50 16.51 -7.95
CA LEU A 16 7.03 15.86 -6.75
C LEU A 16 6.53 14.43 -6.64
N ILE A 17 5.27 14.19 -6.96
CA ILE A 17 4.71 12.83 -7.00
C ILE A 17 5.45 11.98 -8.02
N ASN A 18 5.72 12.52 -9.22
CA ASN A 18 6.45 11.79 -10.26
C ASN A 18 7.88 11.46 -9.82
N GLN A 19 8.55 12.35 -9.11
CA GLN A 19 9.88 12.08 -8.56
C GLN A 19 9.84 10.93 -7.54
N ALA A 20 8.83 10.93 -6.68
CA ALA A 20 8.66 9.85 -5.71
C ALA A 20 8.37 8.51 -6.39
N VAL A 21 7.54 8.52 -7.44
CA VAL A 21 7.26 7.30 -8.23
C VAL A 21 8.53 6.78 -8.90
N GLU A 22 9.40 7.66 -9.40
CA GLU A 22 10.69 7.24 -9.98
C GLU A 22 11.59 6.58 -8.93
N ILE A 23 11.59 7.08 -7.70
CA ILE A 23 12.32 6.43 -6.59
C ILE A 23 11.79 5.01 -6.37
N LEU A 24 10.47 4.85 -6.34
CA LEU A 24 9.84 3.53 -6.20
C LEU A 24 10.21 2.60 -7.35
N ARG A 25 10.15 3.08 -8.59
CA ARG A 25 10.47 2.28 -9.78
C ARG A 25 11.93 1.86 -9.84
N SER A 26 12.81 2.66 -9.25
CA SER A 26 14.23 2.31 -9.16
C SER A 26 14.57 1.40 -7.99
N GLY A 27 13.57 0.88 -7.30
CA GLY A 27 13.76 -0.06 -6.19
C GLY A 27 13.85 0.59 -4.82
N GLY A 28 13.46 1.86 -4.72
CA GLY A 28 13.52 2.60 -3.46
C GLY A 28 12.35 2.33 -2.53
N VAL A 29 12.53 2.76 -1.29
CA VAL A 29 11.51 2.78 -0.25
C VAL A 29 11.18 4.23 0.06
N ILE A 30 9.91 4.51 0.28
CA ILE A 30 9.46 5.85 0.62
C ILE A 30 8.69 5.86 1.94
N ALA A 31 8.69 7.02 2.59
CA ALA A 31 7.77 7.30 3.69
C ALA A 31 6.78 8.36 3.21
N TYR A 32 5.51 8.13 3.42
CA TYR A 32 4.47 9.03 2.94
C TYR A 32 3.32 9.12 3.94
N PRO A 33 2.58 10.24 3.94
CA PRO A 33 1.44 10.38 4.85
C PRO A 33 0.23 9.60 4.35
N THR A 34 -0.54 9.07 5.28
CA THR A 34 -1.85 8.50 5.03
C THR A 34 -2.89 9.22 5.88
N ASP A 35 -4.14 8.79 5.79
CA ASP A 35 -5.22 9.35 6.61
C ASP A 35 -5.16 8.90 8.08
N SER A 36 -4.24 8.04 8.45
CA SER A 36 -4.03 7.63 9.85
C SER A 36 -2.65 7.99 10.39
N ALA A 37 -1.58 7.70 9.64
CA ALA A 37 -0.20 7.92 10.07
C ALA A 37 0.73 7.90 8.86
N TYR A 38 2.02 8.17 9.08
CA TYR A 38 3.02 7.94 8.05
C TYR A 38 3.26 6.45 7.87
N ALA A 39 3.44 6.04 6.64
CA ALA A 39 3.72 4.65 6.28
C ALA A 39 5.00 4.56 5.47
N LEU A 40 5.63 3.40 5.50
CA LEU A 40 6.74 3.06 4.61
C LEU A 40 6.20 2.20 3.48
N GLY A 41 6.63 2.47 2.27
CA GLY A 41 6.14 1.74 1.11
C GLY A 41 7.20 1.46 0.07
N CYS A 42 6.95 0.42 -0.72
CA CYS A 42 7.73 0.06 -1.91
C CYS A 42 6.78 -0.57 -2.92
N LEU A 43 7.28 -0.82 -4.13
CA LEU A 43 6.48 -1.53 -5.14
C LEU A 43 6.22 -2.97 -4.72
N LEU A 44 5.10 -3.50 -5.18
CA LEU A 44 4.64 -4.86 -4.86
C LEU A 44 5.67 -5.94 -5.23
N ASP A 45 6.36 -5.77 -6.34
CA ASP A 45 7.35 -6.72 -6.85
C ASP A 45 8.77 -6.47 -6.32
N ASN A 46 8.95 -5.47 -5.46
CA ASN A 46 10.26 -5.12 -4.92
C ASN A 46 10.54 -5.90 -3.63
N LYS A 47 11.08 -7.10 -3.77
CA LYS A 47 11.39 -7.96 -2.63
C LYS A 47 12.42 -7.33 -1.69
N SER A 48 13.48 -6.74 -2.23
CA SER A 48 14.51 -6.12 -1.41
C SER A 48 14.00 -4.89 -0.66
N GLY A 49 13.09 -4.14 -1.27
CA GLY A 49 12.42 -3.01 -0.62
C GLY A 49 11.57 -3.47 0.57
N ALA A 50 10.82 -4.55 0.40
CA ALA A 50 10.02 -5.12 1.48
C ALA A 50 10.89 -5.59 2.65
N GLU A 51 12.02 -6.25 2.35
CA GLU A 51 12.98 -6.66 3.38
C GLU A 51 13.57 -5.46 4.11
N ARG A 52 13.86 -4.38 3.38
CA ARG A 52 14.37 -3.15 3.98
C ARG A 52 13.35 -2.50 4.91
N ILE A 53 12.07 -2.50 4.55
CA ILE A 53 10.99 -2.01 5.41
C ILE A 53 10.93 -2.82 6.70
N LYS A 54 11.02 -4.13 6.61
CA LYS A 54 11.07 -5.00 7.80
C LYS A 54 12.23 -4.63 8.72
N GLN A 55 13.42 -4.40 8.15
CA GLN A 55 14.60 -4.01 8.91
C GLN A 55 14.42 -2.65 9.59
N ILE A 56 13.92 -1.66 8.87
CA ILE A 56 13.71 -0.31 9.40
C ILE A 56 12.72 -0.35 10.58
N ARG A 57 11.63 -1.08 10.44
CA ARG A 57 10.60 -1.18 11.46
C ARG A 57 10.86 -2.28 12.49
N LYS A 58 11.92 -3.06 12.33
CA LYS A 58 12.28 -4.19 13.19
C LYS A 58 11.12 -5.18 13.31
N LEU A 59 10.48 -5.47 12.18
CA LEU A 59 9.38 -6.42 12.11
C LEU A 59 9.90 -7.85 12.04
N GLU A 60 9.10 -8.78 12.55
CA GLU A 60 9.41 -10.20 12.44
C GLU A 60 9.07 -10.73 11.03
N ASP A 61 9.62 -11.89 10.68
CA ASP A 61 9.44 -12.47 9.34
C ASP A 61 7.99 -12.81 9.01
N ASP A 62 7.17 -13.08 10.03
CA ASP A 62 5.76 -13.41 9.86
C ASP A 62 4.85 -12.18 9.88
N HIS A 63 5.42 -10.98 9.94
CA HIS A 63 4.62 -9.76 9.91
C HIS A 63 3.95 -9.61 8.54
N ASN A 64 2.67 -9.29 8.57
CA ASN A 64 1.87 -9.11 7.35
C ASN A 64 2.00 -7.69 6.82
N PHE A 65 2.19 -7.60 5.51
CA PHE A 65 2.14 -6.31 4.82
C PHE A 65 0.69 -5.96 4.45
N THR A 66 0.46 -4.67 4.25
CA THR A 66 -0.81 -4.16 3.74
C THR A 66 -0.61 -3.65 2.32
N LEU A 67 -1.45 -4.08 1.41
CA LEU A 67 -1.48 -3.53 0.06
C LEU A 67 -2.33 -2.28 0.03
N VAL A 68 -1.80 -1.22 -0.56
CA VAL A 68 -2.51 0.04 -0.71
C VAL A 68 -3.12 0.07 -2.10
N CYS A 69 -4.44 0.17 -2.16
CA CYS A 69 -5.21 0.14 -3.40
C CYS A 69 -5.82 1.50 -3.68
N GLN A 70 -5.99 1.82 -4.97
CA GLN A 70 -6.58 3.10 -5.35
C GLN A 70 -8.10 3.11 -5.19
N ASP A 71 -8.76 1.94 -5.33
CA ASP A 71 -10.21 1.79 -5.22
C ASP A 71 -10.59 0.34 -4.89
N LEU A 72 -11.89 0.10 -4.77
CA LEU A 72 -12.42 -1.24 -4.47
C LEU A 72 -12.21 -2.23 -5.61
N SER A 73 -12.17 -1.76 -6.85
CA SER A 73 -11.92 -2.64 -8.00
C SER A 73 -10.53 -3.25 -7.90
N GLU A 74 -9.53 -2.42 -7.56
CA GLU A 74 -8.17 -2.90 -7.37
C GLU A 74 -8.06 -3.81 -6.16
N LEU A 75 -8.75 -3.47 -5.07
CA LEU A 75 -8.80 -4.30 -3.87
C LEU A 75 -9.32 -5.70 -4.21
N SER A 76 -10.40 -5.78 -4.99
CA SER A 76 -11.00 -7.05 -5.41
C SER A 76 -10.10 -7.87 -6.31
N ARG A 77 -9.12 -7.26 -6.95
CA ARG A 77 -8.13 -7.96 -7.75
C ARG A 77 -7.16 -8.77 -6.88
N TYR A 78 -6.80 -8.23 -5.72
CA TYR A 78 -5.80 -8.83 -4.83
C TYR A 78 -6.39 -9.67 -3.71
N ALA A 79 -7.70 -9.59 -3.50
CA ALA A 79 -8.38 -10.31 -2.42
C ALA A 79 -9.61 -11.01 -2.93
N ARG A 80 -9.95 -12.12 -2.28
CA ARG A 80 -11.20 -12.84 -2.55
C ARG A 80 -12.29 -12.22 -1.68
N VAL A 81 -13.14 -11.40 -2.30
CA VAL A 81 -14.18 -10.64 -1.61
C VAL A 81 -15.53 -11.08 -2.15
N ASP A 82 -16.38 -11.65 -1.30
CA ASP A 82 -17.74 -11.99 -1.71
C ASP A 82 -18.65 -10.73 -1.73
N ASN A 83 -19.85 -10.88 -2.27
CA ASN A 83 -20.77 -9.75 -2.46
C ASN A 83 -21.19 -9.11 -1.14
N ALA A 84 -21.35 -9.91 -0.08
CA ALA A 84 -21.74 -9.39 1.23
C ALA A 84 -20.63 -8.55 1.84
N ALA A 85 -19.39 -9.06 1.81
CA ALA A 85 -18.23 -8.32 2.29
C ALA A 85 -17.99 -7.06 1.47
N TYR A 86 -18.13 -7.14 0.14
CA TYR A 86 -17.97 -5.98 -0.74
C TYR A 86 -18.93 -4.86 -0.36
N ARG A 87 -20.20 -5.18 -0.10
CA ARG A 87 -21.18 -4.19 0.30
C ARG A 87 -20.81 -3.52 1.62
N GLN A 88 -20.27 -4.27 2.57
CA GLN A 88 -19.84 -3.72 3.85
C GLN A 88 -18.64 -2.77 3.70
N ILE A 89 -17.60 -3.19 3.00
CA ILE A 89 -16.40 -2.35 2.85
C ILE A 89 -16.63 -1.12 1.99
N LYS A 90 -17.60 -1.16 1.10
CA LYS A 90 -17.96 -0.02 0.24
C LYS A 90 -18.33 1.21 1.08
N HIS A 91 -18.98 1.03 2.21
CA HIS A 91 -19.37 2.13 3.08
C HIS A 91 -18.20 2.70 3.89
N SER A 92 -17.11 1.96 4.01
CA SER A 92 -15.94 2.35 4.82
C SER A 92 -14.74 2.75 3.98
N THR A 93 -14.88 2.79 2.66
CA THR A 93 -13.80 3.16 1.76
C THR A 93 -14.18 4.35 0.89
N PRO A 94 -13.22 5.26 0.62
CA PRO A 94 -11.86 5.27 1.18
C PRO A 94 -11.86 5.61 2.67
N GLY A 95 -10.79 5.27 3.39
CA GLY A 95 -10.70 5.56 4.81
C GLY A 95 -9.52 4.89 5.51
N PRO A 96 -9.43 5.07 6.84
CA PRO A 96 -8.27 4.63 7.63
C PRO A 96 -8.33 3.15 8.04
N TYR A 97 -9.17 2.36 7.41
CA TYR A 97 -9.36 0.96 7.78
C TYR A 97 -8.50 0.03 6.94
N THR A 98 -7.92 -0.96 7.58
CA THR A 98 -7.26 -2.08 6.91
C THR A 98 -8.17 -3.29 6.99
N PHE A 99 -8.48 -3.88 5.84
CA PHE A 99 -9.30 -5.07 5.75
C PHE A 99 -8.42 -6.28 5.51
N ILE A 100 -8.71 -7.38 6.17
CA ILE A 100 -7.94 -8.62 6.03
C ILE A 100 -8.83 -9.65 5.32
N PHE A 101 -8.35 -10.10 4.16
CA PHE A 101 -9.06 -11.08 3.33
C PHE A 101 -8.10 -12.17 2.87
N GLU A 102 -8.66 -13.27 2.42
CA GLU A 102 -7.89 -14.28 1.73
C GLU A 102 -7.28 -13.68 0.47
N ALA A 103 -5.98 -13.86 0.28
CA ALA A 103 -5.26 -13.29 -0.85
C ALA A 103 -5.57 -14.06 -2.13
N SER A 104 -5.71 -13.31 -3.24
CA SER A 104 -5.82 -13.91 -4.56
C SER A 104 -4.45 -14.35 -5.08
N LYS A 105 -4.42 -15.02 -6.23
CA LYS A 105 -3.17 -15.43 -6.87
C LYS A 105 -2.29 -14.26 -7.33
N GLU A 106 -2.86 -13.07 -7.42
CA GLU A 106 -2.12 -11.85 -7.81
C GLU A 106 -1.17 -11.37 -6.71
N VAL A 107 -1.35 -11.80 -5.47
CA VAL A 107 -0.49 -11.39 -4.35
C VAL A 107 0.71 -12.33 -4.23
N PRO A 108 1.95 -11.79 -4.22
CA PRO A 108 3.13 -12.61 -3.96
C PRO A 108 3.04 -13.32 -2.61
N ARG A 109 3.39 -14.60 -2.58
CA ARG A 109 3.30 -15.41 -1.36
C ARG A 109 4.09 -14.82 -0.19
N ARG A 110 5.22 -14.19 -0.46
CA ARG A 110 6.07 -13.59 0.57
C ARG A 110 5.39 -12.45 1.32
N LEU A 111 4.33 -11.87 0.77
CA LEU A 111 3.59 -10.76 1.38
C LEU A 111 2.36 -11.20 2.16
N MET A 112 1.87 -12.42 1.93
CA MET A 112 0.70 -12.89 2.64
C MET A 112 1.06 -13.64 3.92
N ASN A 113 0.09 -13.78 4.82
CA ASN A 113 0.26 -14.56 6.03
C ASN A 113 0.59 -16.01 5.65
N PRO A 114 1.69 -16.60 6.16
CA PRO A 114 2.12 -17.92 5.73
C PRO A 114 1.17 -19.06 6.12
N LYS A 115 0.41 -18.87 7.20
CA LYS A 115 -0.53 -19.90 7.68
C LYS A 115 -1.90 -19.75 7.07
N ARG A 116 -2.44 -18.54 7.07
CA ARG A 116 -3.82 -18.26 6.64
C ARG A 116 -3.93 -17.83 5.20
N LYS A 117 -2.81 -17.47 4.57
CA LYS A 117 -2.75 -16.95 3.20
C LYS A 117 -3.63 -15.72 3.01
N THR A 118 -3.66 -14.87 4.04
CA THR A 118 -4.41 -13.62 4.05
C THR A 118 -3.49 -12.45 3.77
N ILE A 119 -4.09 -11.34 3.36
CA ILE A 119 -3.39 -10.07 3.11
C ILE A 119 -4.25 -8.92 3.64
N GLY A 120 -3.59 -7.91 4.19
CA GLY A 120 -4.26 -6.68 4.54
C GLY A 120 -4.38 -5.78 3.31
N LEU A 121 -5.51 -5.10 3.17
CA LEU A 121 -5.76 -4.18 2.06
C LEU A 121 -6.38 -2.91 2.59
N ARG A 122 -6.01 -1.80 1.95
CA ARG A 122 -6.45 -0.49 2.37
C ARG A 122 -6.69 0.41 1.16
N VAL A 123 -7.74 1.20 1.21
CA VAL A 123 -8.00 2.28 0.25
C VAL A 123 -7.92 3.60 1.02
N PRO A 124 -6.76 4.29 0.98
CA PRO A 124 -6.57 5.47 1.81
C PRO A 124 -7.35 6.67 1.31
N ASP A 125 -7.70 7.56 2.24
CA ASP A 125 -8.36 8.83 1.95
C ASP A 125 -7.41 9.99 2.27
N ASN A 126 -6.30 10.05 1.54
CA ASN A 126 -5.30 11.12 1.66
C ASN A 126 -4.82 11.45 0.27
N ALA A 127 -4.82 12.73 -0.08
CA ALA A 127 -4.53 13.17 -1.45
C ALA A 127 -3.16 12.71 -1.94
N ILE A 128 -2.15 12.71 -1.09
CA ILE A 128 -0.81 12.27 -1.45
C ILE A 128 -0.80 10.75 -1.70
N ALA A 129 -1.37 9.97 -0.77
CA ALA A 129 -1.44 8.53 -0.91
C ALA A 129 -2.26 8.12 -2.13
N VAL A 130 -3.40 8.77 -2.38
CA VAL A 130 -4.24 8.52 -3.55
C VAL A 130 -3.48 8.82 -4.84
N SER A 131 -2.77 9.95 -4.90
CA SER A 131 -1.98 10.32 -6.09
C SER A 131 -0.94 9.27 -6.44
N TYR A 132 -0.32 8.68 -5.44
CA TYR A 132 0.67 7.64 -5.51
C TYR A 132 0.12 6.35 -6.06
N THR A 133 -1.00 5.84 -5.49
CA THR A 133 -1.64 4.61 -5.93
C THR A 133 -2.22 4.75 -7.33
N HIS A 134 -2.71 5.94 -7.68
CA HIS A 134 -3.23 6.23 -9.02
C HIS A 134 -2.16 6.05 -10.10
N LEU A 135 -0.90 6.25 -9.78
CA LEU A 135 0.22 6.04 -10.71
C LEU A 135 0.74 4.58 -10.68
N ARG A 136 -0.04 3.67 -10.12
CA ARG A 136 0.26 2.23 -9.98
C ARG A 136 1.49 1.94 -9.12
N ALA A 137 1.74 2.80 -8.18
CA ALA A 137 2.69 2.51 -7.12
C ALA A 137 1.93 1.70 -6.07
N HIS A 138 2.13 0.39 -6.05
CA HIS A 138 1.57 -0.46 -5.02
C HIS A 138 2.55 -0.52 -3.86
N GLU A 139 2.02 -0.38 -2.67
CA GLU A 139 2.84 -0.25 -1.49
C GLU A 139 2.46 -1.28 -0.46
N THR A 140 3.46 -1.66 0.33
CA THR A 140 3.27 -2.52 1.47
C THR A 140 3.58 -1.71 2.72
N ASP A 141 2.65 -1.72 3.63
CA ASP A 141 2.79 -1.05 4.90
C ASP A 141 3.48 -1.94 5.92
#